data_cbe9f90e8a9964604ace1a77d46ff258
#
_entry.id   cbe9f90e8a9964604ace1a77d46ff258
#
_cell.length_a   1.000
_cell.length_b   1.000
_cell.length_c   1.000
_cell.angle_alpha   90.00
_cell.angle_beta   90.00
_cell.angle_gamma   90.00
#
_symmetry.space_group_name_H-M   'P 1'
#
loop_
_entity.id
_entity.type
_entity.pdbx_description
1 polymer ?
#
loop_
_entity_poly.entity_id
_entity_poly.type
_entity_poly.pdbx_seq_one_letter_code
_entity_poly.pdbx_strand_id
1 'polypeptide(L)'
;MDMELQNIPFSEKEISIIASDSRFRSFIEVNADSDVASLRLKYLTGPDRTVYDFAITQIECRQRYSKKLADTLAHFDDFLFPDILAGEQSTSDAMASFHVGLVRNTPSLCDMTAGLGIDCMHIAAAGSEVTACEIDPMRAGVLSYNTSGLGLASKLSVKNANSVEALKKGELSADTLFIDPARRDSDGRRVFGISDCTPDLIAIEPYVARHFKRMVAKLSPMLDVSAVARSLSGVTDIYVIGTSTECRELVSISLPSEGQQDGNPTIHAVTLSAQDTMSLSFNRAEEAEAQCIFATPAKGDILIIPYPAIIKAGAFRIMAKKNHLFKIAPNTHLYFTSEKDSHENIPGQKIIIEDIVEWRSKNIKRLKNLVPQGWITAKNFGMSADELRSRLGIRPGGTSRIIGFTDNAGMRLLAIGRIADSL
;
A
#
# COMPACT_ATOMS: atom_id res chain seq x y z
N MET A 1 16.55 -0.03 -30.42
CA MET A 1 16.32 -1.37 -31.04
C MET A 1 16.07 -2.28 -29.85
N ASP A 2 14.84 -2.22 -29.38
CA ASP A 2 14.39 -2.93 -28.19
C ASP A 2 14.29 -4.41 -28.56
N MET A 3 15.21 -5.21 -28.03
CA MET A 3 15.05 -6.65 -28.05
C MET A 3 13.98 -6.99 -27.02
N GLU A 4 12.74 -7.18 -27.48
CA GLU A 4 11.76 -7.97 -26.74
C GLU A 4 12.39 -9.36 -26.56
N LEU A 5 12.88 -9.61 -25.34
CA LEU A 5 13.23 -10.94 -24.90
C LEU A 5 11.92 -11.73 -24.89
N GLN A 6 11.72 -12.58 -25.90
CA GLN A 6 10.63 -13.52 -25.93
C GLN A 6 10.74 -14.36 -24.67
N ASN A 7 9.90 -14.09 -23.67
CA ASN A 7 9.68 -14.98 -22.54
C ASN A 7 9.19 -16.31 -23.14
N ILE A 8 10.06 -17.30 -23.17
CA ILE A 8 9.64 -18.68 -23.52
C ILE A 8 8.90 -19.17 -22.27
N PRO A 9 7.57 -19.32 -22.30
CA PRO A 9 6.84 -19.74 -21.14
C PRO A 9 7.16 -21.21 -20.83
N PHE A 10 7.65 -21.48 -19.62
CA PHE A 10 7.72 -22.84 -19.11
C PHE A 10 6.30 -23.30 -18.72
N SER A 11 5.95 -24.52 -19.06
CA SER A 11 4.76 -25.17 -18.52
C SER A 11 4.95 -25.50 -17.03
N GLU A 12 3.88 -25.69 -16.28
CA GLU A 12 3.93 -26.09 -14.87
C GLU A 12 4.83 -27.33 -14.62
N LYS A 13 4.78 -28.30 -15.55
CA LYS A 13 5.61 -29.50 -15.49
C LYS A 13 7.10 -29.17 -15.66
N GLU A 14 7.45 -28.30 -16.61
CA GLU A 14 8.82 -27.87 -16.84
C GLU A 14 9.37 -27.07 -15.65
N ILE A 15 8.55 -26.18 -15.05
CA ILE A 15 8.89 -25.45 -13.84
C ILE A 15 9.27 -26.44 -12.71
N SER A 16 8.45 -27.45 -12.49
CA SER A 16 8.70 -28.48 -11.45
C SER A 16 9.98 -29.27 -11.73
N ILE A 17 10.27 -29.60 -13.00
CA ILE A 17 11.49 -30.30 -13.40
C ILE A 17 12.72 -29.40 -13.17
N ILE A 18 12.69 -28.13 -13.60
CA ILE A 18 13.77 -27.20 -13.43
C ILE A 18 14.04 -26.93 -11.95
N ALA A 19 13.00 -26.67 -11.17
CA ALA A 19 13.11 -26.43 -9.74
C ALA A 19 13.64 -27.63 -8.94
N SER A 20 13.41 -28.85 -9.42
CA SER A 20 13.96 -30.05 -8.78
C SER A 20 15.40 -30.37 -9.19
N ASP A 21 15.97 -29.75 -10.22
CA ASP A 21 17.36 -29.93 -10.63
C ASP A 21 18.32 -29.31 -9.60
N SER A 22 19.16 -30.14 -9.02
CA SER A 22 20.17 -29.72 -8.03
C SER A 22 21.13 -28.64 -8.58
N ARG A 23 21.42 -28.67 -9.88
CA ARG A 23 22.28 -27.67 -10.54
C ARG A 23 21.61 -26.27 -10.58
N PHE A 24 20.30 -26.24 -10.80
CA PHE A 24 19.52 -24.99 -10.75
C PHE A 24 19.56 -24.36 -9.36
N ARG A 25 19.30 -25.14 -8.31
CA ARG A 25 19.34 -24.70 -6.92
C ARG A 25 20.75 -24.27 -6.51
N SER A 26 21.76 -25.10 -6.76
CA SER A 26 23.15 -24.78 -6.43
C SER A 26 23.64 -23.52 -7.16
N PHE A 27 23.18 -23.27 -8.39
CA PHE A 27 23.51 -22.04 -9.10
C PHE A 27 22.96 -20.81 -8.38
N ILE A 28 21.71 -20.86 -7.92
CA ILE A 28 21.08 -19.77 -7.16
C ILE A 28 21.82 -19.53 -5.84
N GLU A 29 22.10 -20.59 -5.07
CA GLU A 29 22.78 -20.50 -3.78
C GLU A 29 24.19 -19.91 -3.90
N VAL A 30 25.00 -20.43 -4.82
CA VAL A 30 26.39 -19.98 -5.01
C VAL A 30 26.50 -18.54 -5.50
N ASN A 31 25.48 -18.07 -6.23
CA ASN A 31 25.47 -16.71 -6.82
C ASN A 31 24.50 -15.75 -6.11
N ALA A 32 24.01 -16.06 -4.91
CA ALA A 32 22.98 -15.29 -4.22
C ALA A 32 23.33 -13.79 -4.07
N ASP A 33 24.60 -13.48 -3.82
CA ASP A 33 25.11 -12.11 -3.63
C ASP A 33 25.86 -11.55 -4.86
N SER A 34 25.83 -12.27 -6.00
CA SER A 34 26.53 -11.87 -7.21
C SER A 34 25.86 -10.71 -7.92
N ASP A 35 26.64 -9.91 -8.66
CA ASP A 35 26.11 -8.88 -9.54
C ASP A 35 25.32 -9.50 -10.71
N VAL A 36 24.02 -9.21 -10.76
CA VAL A 36 23.08 -9.78 -11.74
C VAL A 36 23.46 -9.43 -13.17
N ALA A 37 23.96 -8.22 -13.44
CA ALA A 37 24.37 -7.82 -14.79
C ALA A 37 25.56 -8.67 -15.29
N SER A 38 26.52 -8.93 -14.42
CA SER A 38 27.65 -9.80 -14.72
C SER A 38 27.23 -11.25 -14.98
N LEU A 39 26.28 -11.77 -14.21
CA LEU A 39 25.72 -13.11 -14.44
C LEU A 39 25.02 -13.21 -15.80
N ARG A 40 24.18 -12.22 -16.15
CA ARG A 40 23.50 -12.18 -17.45
C ARG A 40 24.49 -12.16 -18.61
N LEU A 41 25.54 -11.33 -18.55
CA LEU A 41 26.58 -11.28 -19.56
C LEU A 41 27.31 -12.63 -19.74
N LYS A 42 27.53 -13.36 -18.64
CA LYS A 42 28.30 -14.61 -18.66
C LYS A 42 27.48 -15.79 -19.17
N TYR A 43 26.20 -15.90 -18.78
CA TYR A 43 25.43 -17.12 -18.94
C TYR A 43 24.32 -17.06 -20.01
N LEU A 44 23.94 -15.88 -20.53
CA LEU A 44 22.84 -15.80 -21.51
C LEU A 44 23.25 -16.00 -22.98
N THR A 45 24.45 -16.49 -23.24
CA THR A 45 24.97 -16.72 -24.61
C THR A 45 24.96 -18.20 -25.05
N GLY A 46 24.63 -19.13 -24.15
CA GLY A 46 24.70 -20.58 -24.38
C GLY A 46 23.36 -21.24 -24.73
N PRO A 47 23.36 -22.57 -24.98
CA PRO A 47 22.15 -23.34 -25.27
C PRO A 47 21.16 -23.36 -24.07
N ASP A 48 21.67 -23.32 -22.84
CA ASP A 48 20.89 -23.36 -21.60
C ASP A 48 20.48 -21.95 -21.12
N ARG A 49 20.57 -20.92 -21.99
CA ARG A 49 20.33 -19.52 -21.65
C ARG A 49 19.00 -19.30 -20.91
N THR A 50 17.93 -19.99 -21.30
CA THR A 50 16.59 -19.82 -20.73
C THR A 50 16.52 -20.29 -19.27
N VAL A 51 17.19 -21.43 -18.96
CA VAL A 51 17.26 -21.93 -17.58
C VAL A 51 18.14 -21.01 -16.72
N TYR A 52 19.27 -20.53 -17.27
CA TYR A 52 20.10 -19.56 -16.56
C TYR A 52 19.41 -18.23 -16.35
N ASP A 53 18.67 -17.73 -17.33
CA ASP A 53 17.90 -16.48 -17.16
C ASP A 53 16.83 -16.62 -16.05
N PHE A 54 16.16 -17.77 -16.03
CA PHE A 54 15.22 -18.08 -14.96
C PHE A 54 15.90 -18.19 -13.59
N ALA A 55 17.08 -18.81 -13.49
CA ALA A 55 17.86 -18.88 -12.26
C ALA A 55 18.36 -17.48 -11.81
N ILE A 56 18.85 -16.67 -12.74
CA ILE A 56 19.29 -15.30 -12.45
C ILE A 56 18.12 -14.42 -12.03
N THR A 57 16.93 -14.64 -12.58
CA THR A 57 15.70 -13.98 -12.14
C THR A 57 15.38 -14.31 -10.67
N GLN A 58 15.58 -15.56 -10.23
CA GLN A 58 15.42 -15.91 -8.80
C GLN A 58 16.39 -15.14 -7.92
N ILE A 59 17.65 -15.04 -8.32
CA ILE A 59 18.68 -14.29 -7.58
C ILE A 59 18.29 -12.81 -7.49
N GLU A 60 17.95 -12.18 -8.61
CA GLU A 60 17.57 -10.78 -8.66
C GLU A 60 16.32 -10.47 -7.81
N CYS A 61 15.29 -11.31 -7.91
CA CYS A 61 14.07 -11.14 -7.13
C CYS A 61 14.33 -11.30 -5.63
N ARG A 62 15.15 -12.27 -5.22
CA ARG A 62 15.52 -12.46 -3.80
C ARG A 62 16.32 -11.26 -3.27
N GLN A 63 17.30 -10.76 -4.01
CA GLN A 63 18.07 -9.57 -3.64
C GLN A 63 17.17 -8.34 -3.47
N ARG A 64 16.17 -8.15 -4.35
CA ARG A 64 15.27 -6.98 -4.33
C ARG A 64 14.13 -7.09 -3.35
N TYR A 65 13.55 -8.28 -3.18
CA TYR A 65 12.23 -8.44 -2.54
C TYR A 65 12.25 -9.26 -1.25
N SER A 66 13.41 -9.75 -0.79
CA SER A 66 13.52 -10.55 0.45
C SER A 66 12.93 -9.86 1.68
N LYS A 67 13.09 -8.53 1.81
CA LYS A 67 12.49 -7.78 2.92
C LYS A 67 10.96 -7.62 2.79
N LYS A 68 10.46 -7.57 1.56
CA LYS A 68 9.05 -7.42 1.24
C LYS A 68 8.26 -8.70 1.48
N LEU A 69 8.92 -9.86 1.24
CA LEU A 69 8.36 -11.20 1.28
C LEU A 69 9.12 -12.10 2.27
N ALA A 70 9.54 -11.51 3.39
CA ALA A 70 10.39 -12.21 4.36
C ALA A 70 9.70 -13.43 4.98
N ASP A 71 8.42 -13.33 5.33
CA ASP A 71 7.65 -14.41 5.91
C ASP A 71 7.36 -15.51 4.88
N THR A 72 6.95 -15.13 3.67
CA THR A 72 6.70 -16.07 2.56
C THR A 72 7.95 -16.87 2.23
N LEU A 73 9.11 -16.21 2.09
CA LEU A 73 10.37 -16.86 1.75
C LEU A 73 10.92 -17.72 2.90
N ALA A 74 10.64 -17.37 4.15
CA ALA A 74 11.02 -18.17 5.31
C ALA A 74 10.22 -19.49 5.43
N HIS A 75 9.01 -19.54 4.87
CA HIS A 75 8.18 -20.74 4.87
C HIS A 75 8.47 -21.70 3.72
N PHE A 76 9.09 -21.22 2.63
CA PHE A 76 9.44 -22.03 1.48
C PHE A 76 10.70 -21.49 0.78
N ASP A 77 11.85 -22.09 1.09
CA ASP A 77 13.16 -21.68 0.54
C ASP A 77 13.23 -21.80 -0.99
N ASP A 78 12.52 -22.77 -1.57
CA ASP A 78 12.44 -23.00 -3.02
C ASP A 78 11.36 -22.15 -3.71
N PHE A 79 10.81 -21.12 -3.05
CA PHE A 79 9.83 -20.21 -3.62
C PHE A 79 10.35 -19.57 -4.92
N LEU A 80 9.55 -19.62 -5.98
CA LEU A 80 9.92 -19.14 -7.30
C LEU A 80 9.20 -17.82 -7.66
N PHE A 81 9.92 -17.00 -8.43
CA PHE A 81 9.38 -15.81 -9.08
C PHE A 81 9.27 -16.06 -10.59
N PRO A 82 8.13 -15.84 -11.23
CA PRO A 82 7.99 -16.02 -12.68
C PRO A 82 8.81 -15.01 -13.47
N ASP A 83 8.83 -13.77 -13.02
CA ASP A 83 9.56 -12.64 -13.59
C ASP A 83 9.78 -11.53 -12.54
N ILE A 84 10.62 -10.56 -12.88
CA ILE A 84 10.95 -9.45 -11.98
C ILE A 84 9.73 -8.56 -11.71
N LEU A 85 8.91 -8.34 -12.73
CA LEU A 85 7.71 -7.49 -12.63
C LEU A 85 6.68 -8.07 -11.66
N ALA A 86 6.49 -9.40 -11.68
CA ALA A 86 5.62 -10.08 -10.72
C ALA A 86 6.10 -9.89 -9.28
N GLY A 87 7.42 -9.96 -9.04
CA GLY A 87 8.01 -9.65 -7.74
C GLY A 87 7.84 -8.18 -7.34
N GLU A 88 8.05 -7.25 -8.26
CA GLU A 88 7.88 -5.82 -8.04
C GLU A 88 6.43 -5.46 -7.67
N GLN A 89 5.48 -5.94 -8.46
CA GLN A 89 4.06 -5.65 -8.31
C GLN A 89 3.36 -6.47 -7.22
N SER A 90 3.97 -7.52 -6.71
CA SER A 90 3.34 -8.35 -5.68
C SER A 90 2.98 -7.55 -4.43
N THR A 91 1.97 -7.99 -3.72
CA THR A 91 1.67 -7.52 -2.36
C THR A 91 2.83 -7.88 -1.42
N SER A 92 3.09 -7.09 -0.38
CA SER A 92 4.03 -7.46 0.70
C SER A 92 3.35 -8.38 1.71
N ASP A 93 4.12 -9.20 2.44
CA ASP A 93 3.57 -10.08 3.48
C ASP A 93 2.74 -9.30 4.52
N ALA A 94 3.20 -8.12 4.94
CA ALA A 94 2.48 -7.27 5.89
C ALA A 94 1.11 -6.80 5.34
N MET A 95 1.04 -6.44 4.05
CA MET A 95 -0.22 -6.05 3.41
C MET A 95 -1.13 -7.26 3.21
N ALA A 96 -0.59 -8.40 2.75
CA ALA A 96 -1.36 -9.63 2.58
C ALA A 96 -1.96 -10.11 3.91
N SER A 97 -1.20 -10.03 5.01
CA SER A 97 -1.71 -10.31 6.36
C SER A 97 -2.83 -9.37 6.77
N PHE A 98 -2.76 -8.08 6.40
CA PHE A 98 -3.86 -7.15 6.60
C PHE A 98 -5.08 -7.51 5.76
N HIS A 99 -4.89 -7.88 4.47
CA HIS A 99 -5.99 -8.31 3.59
C HIS A 99 -6.69 -9.57 4.10
N VAL A 100 -5.98 -10.52 4.71
CA VAL A 100 -6.59 -11.66 5.42
C VAL A 100 -7.62 -11.16 6.44
N GLY A 101 -7.30 -10.10 7.20
CA GLY A 101 -8.23 -9.48 8.14
C GLY A 101 -9.51 -8.96 7.47
N LEU A 102 -9.39 -8.40 6.26
CA LEU A 102 -10.53 -7.86 5.50
C LEU A 102 -11.47 -8.95 4.98
N VAL A 103 -10.96 -10.13 4.69
CA VAL A 103 -11.74 -11.29 4.21
C VAL A 103 -11.99 -12.34 5.31
N ARG A 104 -11.75 -12.00 6.56
CA ARG A 104 -11.98 -12.91 7.71
C ARG A 104 -13.40 -13.47 7.67
N ASN A 105 -13.53 -14.76 7.97
CA ASN A 105 -14.79 -15.51 7.94
C ASN A 105 -15.40 -15.72 6.55
N THR A 106 -14.61 -15.58 5.49
CA THR A 106 -15.01 -15.96 4.13
C THR A 106 -14.69 -17.44 3.91
N PRO A 107 -15.69 -18.35 3.77
CA PRO A 107 -15.44 -19.76 3.53
C PRO A 107 -14.74 -20.01 2.20
N SER A 108 -15.17 -19.31 1.14
CA SER A 108 -14.63 -19.41 -0.21
C SER A 108 -14.34 -18.06 -0.84
N LEU A 109 -13.23 -17.98 -1.58
CA LEU A 109 -12.77 -16.76 -2.24
C LEU A 109 -12.28 -17.07 -3.65
N CYS A 110 -12.61 -16.20 -4.60
CA CYS A 110 -12.03 -16.22 -5.94
C CYS A 110 -11.18 -14.97 -6.12
N ASP A 111 -9.87 -15.14 -6.34
CA ASP A 111 -8.96 -14.08 -6.75
C ASP A 111 -8.90 -14.05 -8.28
N MET A 112 -9.41 -12.97 -8.89
CA MET A 112 -9.46 -12.82 -10.35
C MET A 112 -8.16 -12.36 -10.99
N THR A 113 -7.16 -11.96 -10.20
CA THR A 113 -5.94 -11.29 -10.65
C THR A 113 -4.73 -11.70 -9.83
N ALA A 114 -4.54 -13.01 -9.64
CA ALA A 114 -3.66 -13.56 -8.62
C ALA A 114 -2.17 -13.15 -8.74
N GLY A 115 -1.67 -12.98 -9.96
CA GLY A 115 -0.27 -12.61 -10.19
C GLY A 115 0.72 -13.59 -9.53
N LEU A 116 1.61 -13.08 -8.67
CA LEU A 116 2.52 -13.92 -7.88
C LEU A 116 1.80 -14.74 -6.79
N GLY A 117 0.58 -14.34 -6.41
CA GLY A 117 -0.29 -15.09 -5.52
C GLY A 117 -0.09 -14.84 -4.01
N ILE A 118 0.62 -13.80 -3.62
CA ILE A 118 0.89 -13.54 -2.20
C ILE A 118 -0.42 -13.39 -1.40
N ASP A 119 -1.36 -12.59 -1.88
CA ASP A 119 -2.66 -12.42 -1.21
C ASP A 119 -3.42 -13.75 -1.10
N CYS A 120 -3.57 -14.47 -2.21
CA CYS A 120 -4.33 -15.72 -2.22
C CYS A 120 -3.68 -16.83 -1.38
N MET A 121 -2.35 -16.91 -1.33
CA MET A 121 -1.63 -17.85 -0.47
C MET A 121 -1.82 -17.54 1.03
N HIS A 122 -1.71 -16.26 1.43
CA HIS A 122 -1.98 -15.84 2.82
C HIS A 122 -3.44 -16.10 3.23
N ILE A 123 -4.41 -15.84 2.34
CA ILE A 123 -5.83 -16.08 2.59
C ILE A 123 -6.13 -17.59 2.71
N ALA A 124 -5.53 -18.41 1.85
CA ALA A 124 -5.66 -19.87 1.91
C ALA A 124 -5.02 -20.45 3.19
N ALA A 125 -3.84 -19.94 3.59
CA ALA A 125 -3.19 -20.31 4.84
C ALA A 125 -4.04 -19.97 6.07
N ALA A 126 -4.83 -18.90 5.99
CA ALA A 126 -5.79 -18.51 7.04
C ALA A 126 -7.06 -19.38 7.08
N GLY A 127 -7.25 -20.31 6.14
CA GLY A 127 -8.29 -21.35 6.17
C GLY A 127 -9.39 -21.25 5.11
N SER A 128 -9.45 -20.19 4.31
CA SER A 128 -10.40 -20.08 3.21
C SER A 128 -10.07 -21.04 2.07
N GLU A 129 -11.11 -21.52 1.37
CA GLU A 129 -10.93 -22.19 0.08
C GLU A 129 -10.78 -21.13 -1.01
N VAL A 130 -9.65 -21.16 -1.73
CA VAL A 130 -9.30 -20.11 -2.69
C VAL A 130 -9.21 -20.68 -4.11
N THR A 131 -9.85 -20.00 -5.05
CA THR A 131 -9.61 -20.18 -6.49
C THR A 131 -8.85 -18.96 -7.00
N ALA A 132 -7.61 -19.15 -7.45
CA ALA A 132 -6.77 -18.09 -7.99
C ALA A 132 -6.74 -18.16 -9.52
N CYS A 133 -7.13 -17.08 -10.21
CA CYS A 133 -7.07 -16.96 -11.65
C CYS A 133 -5.85 -16.13 -12.08
N GLU A 134 -5.07 -16.66 -13.01
CA GLU A 134 -3.95 -15.97 -13.64
C GLU A 134 -3.98 -16.24 -15.15
N ILE A 135 -3.90 -15.17 -15.93
CA ILE A 135 -4.00 -15.27 -17.40
C ILE A 135 -2.68 -15.72 -18.05
N ASP A 136 -1.55 -15.31 -17.45
CA ASP A 136 -0.24 -15.68 -17.94
C ASP A 136 0.09 -17.13 -17.53
N PRO A 137 0.37 -18.04 -18.48
CA PRO A 137 0.60 -19.45 -18.17
C PRO A 137 1.86 -19.69 -17.33
N MET A 138 2.91 -18.87 -17.52
CA MET A 138 4.15 -19.00 -16.72
C MET A 138 3.88 -18.59 -15.27
N ARG A 139 3.19 -17.48 -15.04
CA ARG A 139 2.80 -17.02 -13.71
C ARG A 139 1.87 -18.01 -13.02
N ALA A 140 0.87 -18.54 -13.74
CA ALA A 140 -0.01 -19.58 -13.22
C ALA A 140 0.74 -20.84 -12.81
N GLY A 141 1.69 -21.30 -13.63
CA GLY A 141 2.53 -22.47 -13.35
C GLY A 141 3.43 -22.26 -12.13
N VAL A 142 4.06 -21.09 -12.00
CA VAL A 142 4.87 -20.73 -10.82
C VAL A 142 4.00 -20.64 -9.57
N LEU A 143 2.81 -20.03 -9.67
CA LEU A 143 1.86 -19.97 -8.56
C LEU A 143 1.43 -21.35 -8.10
N SER A 144 1.14 -22.28 -9.02
CA SER A 144 0.80 -23.67 -8.71
C SER A 144 1.95 -24.39 -8.00
N TYR A 145 3.19 -24.22 -8.48
CA TYR A 145 4.39 -24.74 -7.85
C TYR A 145 4.56 -24.22 -6.41
N ASN A 146 4.49 -22.91 -6.22
CA ASN A 146 4.61 -22.27 -4.90
C ASN A 146 3.51 -22.72 -3.94
N THR A 147 2.27 -22.81 -4.43
CA THR A 147 1.11 -23.30 -3.66
C THR A 147 1.36 -24.71 -3.13
N SER A 148 1.90 -25.60 -3.97
CA SER A 148 2.24 -26.96 -3.59
C SER A 148 3.38 -27.01 -2.59
N GLY A 149 4.44 -26.22 -2.80
CA GLY A 149 5.59 -26.13 -1.91
C GLY A 149 5.25 -25.58 -0.51
N LEU A 150 4.30 -24.66 -0.42
CA LEU A 150 3.77 -24.15 0.84
C LEU A 150 2.74 -25.09 1.51
N GLY A 151 2.42 -26.23 0.90
CA GLY A 151 1.43 -27.18 1.45
C GLY A 151 -0.02 -26.71 1.34
N LEU A 152 -0.30 -25.73 0.45
CA LEU A 152 -1.62 -25.10 0.30
C LEU A 152 -2.49 -25.72 -0.80
N ALA A 153 -2.02 -26.74 -1.51
CA ALA A 153 -2.71 -27.35 -2.66
C ALA A 153 -4.11 -27.91 -2.35
N SER A 154 -4.42 -28.21 -1.09
CA SER A 154 -5.75 -28.65 -0.66
C SER A 154 -6.72 -27.47 -0.44
N LYS A 155 -6.23 -26.24 -0.36
CA LYS A 155 -6.99 -25.02 -0.05
C LYS A 155 -6.97 -24.00 -1.17
N LEU A 156 -5.95 -24.00 -2.03
CA LEU A 156 -5.78 -23.07 -3.11
C LEU A 156 -5.67 -23.81 -4.44
N SER A 157 -6.62 -23.59 -5.33
CA SER A 157 -6.64 -24.08 -6.71
C SER A 157 -6.27 -22.97 -7.68
N VAL A 158 -5.33 -23.22 -8.59
CA VAL A 158 -4.90 -22.27 -9.60
C VAL A 158 -5.58 -22.57 -10.93
N LYS A 159 -6.17 -21.55 -11.55
CA LYS A 159 -6.76 -21.62 -12.90
C LYS A 159 -5.98 -20.71 -13.84
N ASN A 160 -5.31 -21.28 -14.84
CA ASN A 160 -4.77 -20.50 -15.95
C ASN A 160 -5.91 -20.13 -16.91
N ALA A 161 -6.51 -18.95 -16.73
CA ALA A 161 -7.66 -18.51 -17.48
C ALA A 161 -7.80 -16.99 -17.54
N ASN A 162 -8.49 -16.50 -18.57
CA ASN A 162 -9.01 -15.13 -18.54
C ASN A 162 -10.19 -15.09 -17.56
N SER A 163 -9.99 -14.51 -16.40
CA SER A 163 -10.96 -14.47 -15.32
C SER A 163 -12.24 -13.71 -15.67
N VAL A 164 -12.17 -12.68 -16.53
CA VAL A 164 -13.36 -11.94 -17.00
C VAL A 164 -14.25 -12.82 -17.87
N GLU A 165 -13.66 -13.58 -18.80
CA GLU A 165 -14.40 -14.49 -19.64
C GLU A 165 -15.00 -15.65 -18.83
N ALA A 166 -14.24 -16.20 -17.89
CA ALA A 166 -14.72 -17.24 -16.99
C ALA A 166 -15.89 -16.73 -16.10
N LEU A 167 -15.79 -15.49 -15.58
CA LEU A 167 -16.87 -14.85 -14.83
C LEU A 167 -18.13 -14.68 -15.68
N LYS A 168 -18.02 -14.15 -16.90
CA LYS A 168 -19.16 -13.95 -17.81
C LYS A 168 -19.86 -15.25 -18.16
N LYS A 169 -19.13 -16.36 -18.27
CA LYS A 169 -19.67 -17.71 -18.50
C LYS A 169 -20.26 -18.36 -17.25
N GLY A 170 -20.10 -17.76 -16.07
CA GLY A 170 -20.56 -18.34 -14.81
C GLY A 170 -19.67 -19.49 -14.29
N GLU A 171 -18.43 -19.58 -14.76
CA GLU A 171 -17.46 -20.61 -14.36
C GLU A 171 -16.73 -20.27 -13.04
N LEU A 172 -16.95 -19.04 -12.53
CA LEU A 172 -16.39 -18.54 -11.27
C LEU A 172 -17.52 -18.20 -10.30
N SER A 173 -17.46 -18.75 -9.11
CA SER A 173 -18.35 -18.42 -7.99
C SER A 173 -17.67 -18.70 -6.66
N ALA A 174 -17.91 -17.84 -5.68
CA ALA A 174 -17.46 -17.98 -4.30
C ALA A 174 -18.26 -17.04 -3.39
N ASP A 175 -18.03 -17.08 -2.08
CA ASP A 175 -18.62 -16.08 -1.18
C ASP A 175 -18.05 -14.69 -1.45
N THR A 176 -16.74 -14.60 -1.66
CA THR A 176 -16.04 -13.33 -1.91
C THR A 176 -15.25 -13.35 -3.21
N LEU A 177 -15.43 -12.30 -4.01
CA LEU A 177 -14.52 -11.95 -5.10
C LEU A 177 -13.39 -11.06 -4.52
N PHE A 178 -12.14 -11.40 -4.82
CA PHE A 178 -10.97 -10.55 -4.60
C PHE A 178 -10.38 -10.15 -5.95
N ILE A 179 -10.05 -8.87 -6.12
CA ILE A 179 -9.55 -8.37 -7.40
C ILE A 179 -8.58 -7.20 -7.20
N ASP A 180 -7.43 -7.25 -7.87
CA ASP A 180 -6.43 -6.17 -7.96
C ASP A 180 -6.23 -5.79 -9.43
N PRO A 181 -7.12 -4.95 -9.99
CA PRO A 181 -7.07 -4.63 -11.41
C PRO A 181 -5.85 -3.78 -11.74
N ALA A 182 -5.12 -4.18 -12.77
CA ALA A 182 -4.03 -3.40 -13.31
C ALA A 182 -4.55 -2.08 -13.94
N ARG A 183 -3.73 -1.03 -13.91
CA ARG A 183 -4.06 0.20 -14.65
C ARG A 183 -3.92 -0.06 -16.14
N ARG A 184 -4.85 0.45 -16.94
CA ARG A 184 -4.68 0.49 -18.39
C ARG A 184 -3.62 1.55 -18.71
N ASP A 185 -2.45 1.14 -19.12
CA ASP A 185 -1.38 2.02 -19.57
C ASP A 185 -1.07 1.71 -21.04
N SER A 186 -2.00 2.06 -21.95
CA SER A 186 -1.73 1.95 -23.39
C SER A 186 -0.96 3.13 -23.96
N ASP A 187 -0.91 4.31 -23.25
CA ASP A 187 -0.34 5.54 -23.81
C ASP A 187 0.45 6.41 -22.81
N GLY A 188 0.86 5.88 -21.66
CA GLY A 188 1.64 6.65 -20.66
C GLY A 188 0.89 7.84 -20.02
N ARG A 189 -0.42 7.97 -20.24
CA ARG A 189 -1.23 9.00 -19.61
C ARG A 189 -1.71 8.53 -18.23
N ARG A 190 -1.52 9.38 -17.22
CA ARG A 190 -2.05 9.15 -15.87
C ARG A 190 -3.57 9.08 -15.93
N VAL A 191 -4.10 7.91 -15.80
CA VAL A 191 -5.54 7.67 -15.83
C VAL A 191 -6.07 7.71 -14.39
N PHE A 192 -7.20 8.42 -14.16
CA PHE A 192 -7.68 8.76 -12.83
C PHE A 192 -9.08 8.18 -12.52
N GLY A 193 -9.60 7.24 -13.36
CA GLY A 193 -10.92 6.65 -13.21
C GLY A 193 -10.90 5.16 -12.84
N ILE A 194 -11.97 4.68 -12.17
CA ILE A 194 -12.18 3.26 -11.91
C ILE A 194 -12.40 2.49 -13.21
N SER A 195 -13.04 3.13 -14.20
CA SER A 195 -13.26 2.59 -15.55
C SER A 195 -11.98 2.31 -16.33
N ASP A 196 -10.87 2.89 -15.89
CA ASP A 196 -9.59 2.78 -16.60
C ASP A 196 -8.72 1.62 -16.09
N CYS A 197 -9.28 0.81 -15.20
CA CYS A 197 -8.65 -0.41 -14.71
C CYS A 197 -8.89 -1.59 -15.65
N THR A 198 -8.02 -2.59 -15.59
CA THR A 198 -8.18 -3.87 -16.27
C THR A 198 -8.05 -5.00 -15.23
N PRO A 199 -9.10 -5.77 -14.96
CA PRO A 199 -10.47 -5.65 -15.48
C PRO A 199 -11.19 -4.33 -15.10
N ASP A 200 -12.12 -3.89 -15.98
CA ASP A 200 -13.02 -2.77 -15.69
C ASP A 200 -14.07 -3.22 -14.66
N LEU A 201 -13.95 -2.69 -13.43
CA LEU A 201 -14.79 -3.09 -12.30
C LEU A 201 -16.28 -2.79 -12.55
N ILE A 202 -16.58 -1.66 -13.19
CA ILE A 202 -17.97 -1.26 -13.47
C ILE A 202 -18.59 -2.23 -14.48
N ALA A 203 -17.83 -2.60 -15.52
CA ALA A 203 -18.32 -3.51 -16.56
C ALA A 203 -18.55 -4.94 -16.05
N ILE A 204 -17.81 -5.39 -15.03
CA ILE A 204 -17.98 -6.75 -14.47
C ILE A 204 -19.00 -6.83 -13.33
N GLU A 205 -19.36 -5.72 -12.70
CA GLU A 205 -20.28 -5.67 -11.53
C GLU A 205 -21.57 -6.48 -11.71
N PRO A 206 -22.29 -6.42 -12.86
CA PRO A 206 -23.51 -7.18 -13.05
C PRO A 206 -23.32 -8.71 -13.03
N TYR A 207 -22.12 -9.17 -13.39
CA TYR A 207 -21.75 -10.59 -13.32
C TYR A 207 -21.32 -10.97 -11.91
N VAL A 208 -20.60 -10.09 -11.23
CA VAL A 208 -20.19 -10.29 -9.83
C VAL A 208 -21.41 -10.45 -8.94
N ALA A 209 -22.42 -9.58 -9.08
CA ALA A 209 -23.66 -9.63 -8.31
C ALA A 209 -24.45 -10.96 -8.43
N ARG A 210 -24.22 -11.73 -9.50
CA ARG A 210 -24.90 -13.03 -9.72
C ARG A 210 -24.20 -14.21 -9.04
N HIS A 211 -22.88 -14.11 -8.86
CA HIS A 211 -22.04 -15.24 -8.49
C HIS A 211 -21.29 -15.06 -7.18
N PHE A 212 -21.29 -13.82 -6.61
CA PHE A 212 -20.57 -13.48 -5.39
C PHE A 212 -21.45 -12.65 -4.46
N LYS A 213 -21.33 -12.89 -3.18
CA LYS A 213 -22.03 -12.10 -2.15
C LYS A 213 -21.30 -10.80 -1.86
N ARG A 214 -19.98 -10.78 -2.03
CA ARG A 214 -19.09 -9.70 -1.63
C ARG A 214 -17.98 -9.53 -2.66
N MET A 215 -17.57 -8.28 -2.90
CA MET A 215 -16.39 -7.94 -3.68
C MET A 215 -15.42 -7.15 -2.83
N VAL A 216 -14.15 -7.53 -2.85
CA VAL A 216 -13.03 -6.81 -2.27
C VAL A 216 -12.12 -6.40 -3.42
N ALA A 217 -12.07 -5.10 -3.72
CA ALA A 217 -11.29 -4.56 -4.83
C ALA A 217 -10.14 -3.69 -4.30
N LYS A 218 -8.92 -4.07 -4.64
CA LYS A 218 -7.72 -3.25 -4.43
C LYS A 218 -7.67 -2.17 -5.51
N LEU A 219 -7.38 -0.96 -5.11
CA LEU A 219 -7.45 0.20 -6.00
C LEU A 219 -6.22 1.09 -5.79
N SER A 220 -5.89 1.84 -6.83
CA SER A 220 -4.81 2.81 -6.76
C SER A 220 -5.03 3.86 -5.65
N PRO A 221 -3.99 4.18 -4.85
CA PRO A 221 -4.06 5.27 -3.87
C PRO A 221 -4.25 6.65 -4.51
N MET A 222 -4.11 6.76 -5.84
CA MET A 222 -4.35 8.01 -6.57
C MET A 222 -5.84 8.31 -6.77
N LEU A 223 -6.72 7.31 -6.71
CA LEU A 223 -8.16 7.50 -6.87
C LEU A 223 -8.76 8.33 -5.72
N ASP A 224 -9.76 9.14 -6.04
CA ASP A 224 -10.52 9.87 -5.04
C ASP A 224 -11.46 8.94 -4.27
N VAL A 225 -11.40 8.97 -2.93
CA VAL A 225 -12.20 8.09 -2.06
C VAL A 225 -13.70 8.27 -2.30
N SER A 226 -14.16 9.51 -2.54
CA SER A 226 -15.57 9.77 -2.81
C SER A 226 -15.99 9.33 -4.21
N ALA A 227 -15.05 9.34 -5.18
CA ALA A 227 -15.31 8.78 -6.52
C ALA A 227 -15.49 7.26 -6.45
N VAL A 228 -14.66 6.55 -5.67
CA VAL A 228 -14.81 5.11 -5.43
C VAL A 228 -16.20 4.79 -4.88
N ALA A 229 -16.63 5.51 -3.84
CA ALA A 229 -17.93 5.32 -3.20
C ALA A 229 -19.13 5.53 -4.16
N ARG A 230 -18.98 6.42 -5.17
CA ARG A 230 -20.04 6.71 -6.14
C ARG A 230 -20.02 5.80 -7.36
N SER A 231 -18.88 5.24 -7.71
CA SER A 231 -18.71 4.49 -8.97
C SER A 231 -19.03 3.00 -8.86
N LEU A 232 -18.91 2.43 -7.66
CA LEU A 232 -19.21 1.03 -7.39
C LEU A 232 -20.52 0.92 -6.60
N SER A 233 -21.31 -0.12 -6.92
CA SER A 233 -22.57 -0.37 -6.23
C SER A 233 -22.37 -1.08 -4.89
N GLY A 234 -23.21 -0.75 -3.91
CA GLY A 234 -23.23 -1.45 -2.62
C GLY A 234 -21.94 -1.34 -1.80
N VAL A 235 -21.16 -0.25 -1.97
CA VAL A 235 -19.93 -0.04 -1.18
C VAL A 235 -20.28 0.18 0.27
N THR A 236 -19.79 -0.70 1.15
CA THR A 236 -19.98 -0.64 2.59
C THR A 236 -18.78 -0.04 3.30
N ASP A 237 -17.56 -0.34 2.83
CA ASP A 237 -16.32 0.08 3.46
C ASP A 237 -15.28 0.49 2.42
N ILE A 238 -14.48 1.51 2.76
CA ILE A 238 -13.30 1.94 1.99
C ILE A 238 -12.13 2.05 2.95
N TYR A 239 -11.12 1.22 2.73
CA TYR A 239 -9.86 1.28 3.46
C TYR A 239 -8.86 2.12 2.70
N VAL A 240 -8.30 3.13 3.37
CA VAL A 240 -7.19 3.95 2.91
C VAL A 240 -5.97 3.47 3.67
N ILE A 241 -5.12 2.69 3.02
CA ILE A 241 -4.04 1.97 3.69
C ILE A 241 -2.70 2.58 3.29
N GLY A 242 -1.85 2.80 4.27
CA GLY A 242 -0.53 3.36 4.06
C GLY A 242 0.45 3.04 5.18
N THR A 243 1.61 3.67 5.09
CA THR A 243 2.65 3.70 6.11
C THR A 243 2.73 5.09 6.74
N SER A 244 3.68 5.29 7.63
CA SER A 244 3.96 6.63 8.19
C SER A 244 4.41 7.66 7.14
N THR A 245 4.83 7.23 5.95
CA THR A 245 5.41 8.09 4.90
C THR A 245 4.55 8.24 3.66
N GLU A 246 3.73 7.24 3.31
CA GLU A 246 2.96 7.24 2.08
C GLU A 246 1.65 6.44 2.19
N CYS A 247 0.68 6.79 1.33
CA CYS A 247 -0.51 5.98 1.10
C CYS A 247 -0.17 4.94 0.03
N ARG A 248 -0.44 3.65 0.33
CA ARG A 248 -0.07 2.51 -0.51
C ARG A 248 -1.19 2.09 -1.44
N GLU A 249 -2.40 1.96 -0.91
CA GLU A 249 -3.56 1.49 -1.67
C GLU A 249 -4.89 1.96 -1.07
N LEU A 250 -5.93 1.85 -1.86
CA LEU A 250 -7.31 1.86 -1.41
C LEU A 250 -7.87 0.44 -1.57
N VAL A 251 -8.69 0.00 -0.61
CA VAL A 251 -9.46 -1.23 -0.77
C VAL A 251 -10.92 -0.90 -0.56
N SER A 252 -11.76 -1.21 -1.55
CA SER A 252 -13.22 -1.11 -1.40
C SER A 252 -13.81 -2.48 -1.12
N ILE A 253 -14.76 -2.52 -0.19
CA ILE A 253 -15.61 -3.67 0.07
C ILE A 253 -17.02 -3.31 -0.35
N SER A 254 -17.64 -4.14 -1.16
CA SER A 254 -18.99 -3.94 -1.64
C SER A 254 -19.81 -5.22 -1.58
N LEU A 255 -21.14 -5.05 -1.50
CA LEU A 255 -22.17 -6.07 -1.57
C LEU A 255 -23.00 -5.83 -2.84
N PRO A 256 -22.52 -6.27 -4.02
CA PRO A 256 -23.07 -5.85 -5.32
C PRO A 256 -24.54 -6.26 -5.54
N SER A 257 -25.01 -7.31 -4.85
CA SER A 257 -26.39 -7.79 -4.93
C SER A 257 -27.41 -6.89 -4.23
N GLU A 258 -26.98 -6.01 -3.33
CA GLU A 258 -27.88 -5.15 -2.55
C GLU A 258 -28.22 -3.82 -3.24
N GLY A 259 -27.66 -3.56 -4.42
CA GLY A 259 -27.87 -2.34 -5.19
C GLY A 259 -27.16 -1.12 -4.60
N GLN A 260 -27.53 0.08 -5.09
CA GLN A 260 -27.02 1.32 -4.51
C GLN A 260 -27.57 1.50 -3.09
N GLN A 261 -26.72 1.33 -2.09
CA GLN A 261 -26.95 1.85 -0.75
C GLN A 261 -26.72 3.37 -0.76
N ASP A 262 -27.15 4.06 0.31
CA ASP A 262 -27.15 5.53 0.44
C ASP A 262 -25.79 6.26 0.31
N GLY A 263 -24.80 5.67 -0.34
CA GLY A 263 -23.53 6.30 -0.72
C GLY A 263 -22.67 6.84 0.44
N ASN A 264 -22.87 6.33 1.66
CA ASN A 264 -22.13 6.77 2.85
C ASN A 264 -21.36 5.59 3.50
N PRO A 265 -20.38 5.00 2.80
CA PRO A 265 -19.59 3.89 3.35
C PRO A 265 -18.77 4.32 4.56
N THR A 266 -18.42 3.36 5.41
CA THR A 266 -17.40 3.58 6.43
C THR A 266 -16.04 3.71 5.77
N ILE A 267 -15.31 4.77 6.10
CA ILE A 267 -13.95 5.02 5.64
C ILE A 267 -12.99 4.68 6.77
N HIS A 268 -12.02 3.84 6.49
CA HIS A 268 -11.00 3.40 7.43
C HIS A 268 -9.64 3.93 6.99
N ALA A 269 -9.10 4.92 7.69
CA ALA A 269 -7.73 5.39 7.47
C ALA A 269 -6.79 4.53 8.31
N VAL A 270 -5.99 3.69 7.65
CA VAL A 270 -5.14 2.67 8.28
C VAL A 270 -3.68 2.97 8.01
N THR A 271 -2.87 2.96 9.06
CA THR A 271 -1.41 3.07 8.95
C THR A 271 -0.78 1.81 9.52
N LEU A 272 -0.10 1.07 8.67
CA LEU A 272 0.65 -0.13 9.04
C LEU A 272 2.08 0.24 9.45
N SER A 273 2.53 -0.28 10.57
CA SER A 273 3.93 -0.23 10.99
C SER A 273 4.39 -1.62 11.42
N ALA A 274 5.69 -1.79 11.63
CA ALA A 274 6.25 -3.06 12.09
C ALA A 274 5.79 -3.45 13.51
N GLN A 275 5.31 -2.51 14.29
CA GLN A 275 4.99 -2.70 15.71
C GLN A 275 3.49 -2.69 15.97
N ASP A 276 2.72 -1.91 15.20
CA ASP A 276 1.29 -1.73 15.45
C ASP A 276 0.54 -1.27 14.19
N THR A 277 -0.78 -1.47 14.19
CA THR A 277 -1.70 -0.96 13.17
C THR A 277 -2.59 0.11 13.78
N MET A 278 -2.40 1.35 13.35
CA MET A 278 -3.25 2.47 13.77
C MET A 278 -4.38 2.67 12.77
N SER A 279 -5.61 2.83 13.26
CA SER A 279 -6.76 3.06 12.41
C SER A 279 -7.69 4.14 12.95
N LEU A 280 -8.32 4.88 12.03
CA LEU A 280 -9.38 5.82 12.32
C LEU A 280 -10.54 5.55 11.36
N SER A 281 -11.69 5.13 11.89
CA SER A 281 -12.88 4.82 11.09
C SER A 281 -13.94 5.89 11.26
N PHE A 282 -14.59 6.29 10.16
CA PHE A 282 -15.64 7.30 10.13
C PHE A 282 -16.42 7.22 8.82
N ASN A 283 -17.52 7.93 8.72
CA ASN A 283 -18.21 8.18 7.45
C ASN A 283 -18.27 9.68 7.12
N ARG A 284 -18.72 10.01 5.91
CA ARG A 284 -18.75 11.41 5.45
C ARG A 284 -19.69 12.31 6.25
N ALA A 285 -20.79 11.76 6.78
CA ALA A 285 -21.70 12.51 7.64
C ALA A 285 -21.02 12.85 8.98
N GLU A 286 -20.34 11.89 9.59
CA GLU A 286 -19.58 12.12 10.83
C GLU A 286 -18.49 13.19 10.67
N GLU A 287 -17.75 13.18 9.54
CA GLU A 287 -16.74 14.22 9.23
C GLU A 287 -17.39 15.59 9.05
N ALA A 288 -18.53 15.67 8.34
CA ALA A 288 -19.24 16.92 8.09
C ALA A 288 -19.81 17.54 9.37
N GLU A 289 -20.32 16.71 10.28
CA GLU A 289 -20.92 17.12 11.55
C GLU A 289 -19.87 17.32 12.67
N ALA A 290 -18.65 16.81 12.48
CA ALA A 290 -17.62 16.91 13.50
C ALA A 290 -17.24 18.37 13.75
N GLN A 291 -17.32 18.78 15.00
CA GLN A 291 -16.80 20.06 15.46
C GLN A 291 -15.41 19.87 16.03
N CYS A 292 -14.54 20.84 15.77
CA CYS A 292 -13.20 20.88 16.35
C CYS A 292 -12.88 22.30 16.84
N ILE A 293 -12.04 22.39 17.85
CA ILE A 293 -11.58 23.64 18.42
C ILE A 293 -10.31 24.05 17.69
N PHE A 294 -10.31 25.28 17.17
CA PHE A 294 -9.11 25.87 16.55
C PHE A 294 -8.33 26.64 17.60
N ALA A 295 -7.03 26.36 17.68
CA ALA A 295 -6.12 27.05 18.60
C ALA A 295 -4.69 27.05 18.05
N THR A 296 -3.85 27.93 18.59
CA THR A 296 -2.43 28.02 18.28
C THR A 296 -1.65 27.27 19.37
N PRO A 297 -0.78 26.31 19.02
CA PRO A 297 -0.02 25.56 20.01
C PRO A 297 1.02 26.43 20.71
N ALA A 298 1.46 25.99 21.88
CA ALA A 298 2.49 26.62 22.69
C ALA A 298 3.71 25.72 22.89
N LYS A 299 4.78 26.29 23.45
CA LYS A 299 5.93 25.49 23.89
C LYS A 299 5.49 24.47 24.96
N GLY A 300 5.92 23.23 24.77
CA GLY A 300 5.59 22.09 25.64
C GLY A 300 4.42 21.25 25.14
N ASP A 301 3.61 21.76 24.20
CA ASP A 301 2.56 20.97 23.55
C ASP A 301 3.15 19.90 22.62
N ILE A 302 2.36 18.87 22.37
CA ILE A 302 2.67 17.83 21.40
C ILE A 302 1.95 18.16 20.10
N LEU A 303 2.71 18.52 19.07
CA LEU A 303 2.23 18.74 17.72
C LEU A 303 2.12 17.39 17.00
N ILE A 304 1.00 17.17 16.31
CA ILE A 304 0.72 15.93 15.59
C ILE A 304 0.62 16.24 14.10
N ILE A 305 1.49 15.59 13.32
CA ILE A 305 1.47 15.60 11.87
C ILE A 305 0.77 14.31 11.43
N PRO A 306 -0.48 14.35 10.94
CA PRO A 306 -1.23 13.15 10.61
C PRO A 306 -0.54 12.34 9.51
N TYR A 307 -0.65 11.02 9.59
CA TYR A 307 -0.13 10.11 8.58
C TYR A 307 -0.88 10.26 7.24
N PRO A 308 -0.25 9.89 6.11
CA PRO A 308 -0.82 10.06 4.77
C PRO A 308 -2.23 9.46 4.60
N ALA A 309 -2.51 8.32 5.24
CA ALA A 309 -3.83 7.69 5.18
C ALA A 309 -4.94 8.57 5.74
N ILE A 310 -4.69 9.30 6.83
CA ILE A 310 -5.63 10.26 7.45
C ILE A 310 -5.95 11.40 6.47
N ILE A 311 -4.92 11.96 5.85
CA ILE A 311 -5.06 13.04 4.88
C ILE A 311 -5.82 12.58 3.64
N LYS A 312 -5.46 11.42 3.11
CA LYS A 312 -6.10 10.84 1.92
C LYS A 312 -7.56 10.46 2.17
N ALA A 313 -7.87 9.93 3.35
CA ALA A 313 -9.23 9.63 3.77
C ALA A 313 -10.11 10.89 3.94
N GLY A 314 -9.49 12.06 4.12
CA GLY A 314 -10.19 13.32 4.39
C GLY A 314 -10.72 13.41 5.83
N ALA A 315 -10.08 12.74 6.77
CA ALA A 315 -10.45 12.74 8.19
C ALA A 315 -9.87 13.98 8.89
N PHE A 316 -10.44 15.15 8.65
CA PHE A 316 -9.85 16.40 9.13
C PHE A 316 -10.43 16.88 10.47
N ARG A 317 -11.75 16.89 10.60
CA ARG A 317 -12.42 17.30 11.83
C ARG A 317 -12.61 16.12 12.76
N ILE A 318 -12.98 14.97 12.20
CA ILE A 318 -13.19 13.75 12.97
C ILE A 318 -11.90 13.27 13.64
N MET A 319 -10.73 13.50 13.04
CA MET A 319 -9.42 13.26 13.64
C MET A 319 -9.27 14.03 14.96
N ALA A 320 -9.61 15.33 14.95
CA ALA A 320 -9.57 16.16 16.16
C ALA A 320 -10.59 15.70 17.20
N LYS A 321 -11.85 15.46 16.76
CA LYS A 321 -12.96 15.08 17.65
C LYS A 321 -12.70 13.75 18.37
N LYS A 322 -12.34 12.68 17.61
CA LYS A 322 -12.16 11.34 18.18
C LYS A 322 -10.93 11.21 19.07
N ASN A 323 -9.93 12.06 18.86
CA ASN A 323 -8.68 12.04 19.65
C ASN A 323 -8.55 13.22 20.63
N HIS A 324 -9.61 13.98 20.86
CA HIS A 324 -9.62 15.14 21.78
C HIS A 324 -8.51 16.16 21.50
N LEU A 325 -8.24 16.46 20.23
CA LEU A 325 -7.17 17.35 19.78
C LEU A 325 -7.69 18.73 19.43
N PHE A 326 -6.85 19.72 19.63
CA PHE A 326 -6.99 21.03 18.97
C PHE A 326 -6.51 20.91 17.52
N LYS A 327 -7.20 21.57 16.60
CA LYS A 327 -6.77 21.74 15.21
C LYS A 327 -6.22 23.15 15.03
N ILE A 328 -5.14 23.31 14.28
CA ILE A 328 -4.49 24.64 14.15
C ILE A 328 -5.37 25.63 13.37
N ALA A 329 -5.91 25.23 12.22
CA ALA A 329 -6.80 26.06 11.40
C ALA A 329 -7.60 25.16 10.44
N PRO A 330 -8.69 25.67 9.81
CA PRO A 330 -9.49 24.87 8.86
C PRO A 330 -8.68 24.19 7.76
N ASN A 331 -7.74 24.91 7.16
CA ASN A 331 -6.92 24.42 6.04
C ASN A 331 -5.51 23.98 6.46
N THR A 332 -5.18 24.06 7.75
CA THR A 332 -3.91 23.58 8.30
C THR A 332 -4.16 22.24 8.98
N HIS A 333 -3.84 21.15 8.28
CA HIS A 333 -4.04 19.79 8.78
C HIS A 333 -2.88 19.39 9.71
N LEU A 334 -2.79 20.12 10.81
CA LEU A 334 -1.93 19.85 11.95
C LEU A 334 -2.80 19.93 13.20
N TYR A 335 -2.45 19.12 14.18
CA TYR A 335 -3.19 19.02 15.44
C TYR A 335 -2.21 19.12 16.60
N PHE A 336 -2.72 19.37 17.79
CA PHE A 336 -1.89 19.35 18.99
C PHE A 336 -2.73 19.02 20.24
N THR A 337 -2.01 18.62 21.28
CA THR A 337 -2.56 18.42 22.62
C THR A 337 -1.53 18.89 23.65
N SER A 338 -2.04 19.38 24.79
CA SER A 338 -1.23 19.68 25.97
C SER A 338 -1.12 18.50 26.93
N GLU A 339 -1.93 17.46 26.70
CA GLU A 339 -1.94 16.24 27.52
C GLU A 339 -0.82 15.29 27.06
N LYS A 340 0.15 15.04 27.95
CA LYS A 340 1.35 14.27 27.61
C LYS A 340 1.14 12.76 27.59
N ASP A 341 0.13 12.25 28.26
CA ASP A 341 -0.05 10.81 28.50
C ASP A 341 -1.06 10.12 27.55
N SER A 342 -1.78 10.89 26.71
CA SER A 342 -2.90 10.36 25.91
C SER A 342 -2.62 10.26 24.38
N HIS A 343 -1.36 10.42 23.95
CA HIS A 343 -1.05 10.60 22.52
C HIS A 343 -0.57 9.35 21.76
N GLU A 344 -0.30 8.25 22.43
CA GLU A 344 0.34 7.07 21.84
C GLU A 344 -0.42 6.50 20.65
N ASN A 345 -1.74 6.38 20.77
CA ASN A 345 -2.60 5.76 19.74
C ASN A 345 -3.10 6.72 18.66
N ILE A 346 -2.60 7.98 18.62
CA ILE A 346 -3.04 8.96 17.62
C ILE A 346 -2.29 8.71 16.31
N PRO A 347 -2.98 8.54 15.17
CA PRO A 347 -2.35 8.23 13.88
C PRO A 347 -1.65 9.45 13.28
N GLY A 348 -0.40 9.69 13.68
CA GLY A 348 0.43 10.80 13.22
C GLY A 348 1.81 10.82 13.89
N GLN A 349 2.75 11.54 13.29
CA GLN A 349 4.04 11.81 13.89
C GLN A 349 3.88 12.84 15.01
N LYS A 350 4.38 12.54 16.19
CA LYS A 350 4.31 13.38 17.38
C LYS A 350 5.60 14.17 17.54
N ILE A 351 5.48 15.47 17.74
CA ILE A 351 6.61 16.41 17.92
C ILE A 351 6.40 17.19 19.20
N ILE A 352 7.31 17.06 20.16
CA ILE A 352 7.32 17.92 21.35
C ILE A 352 7.83 19.29 20.93
N ILE A 353 7.02 20.32 21.15
CA ILE A 353 7.36 21.69 20.78
C ILE A 353 8.32 22.29 21.82
N GLU A 354 9.51 22.64 21.39
CA GLU A 354 10.54 23.28 22.23
C GLU A 354 10.51 24.81 22.11
N ASP A 355 10.13 25.33 20.93
CA ASP A 355 9.96 26.78 20.70
C ASP A 355 8.97 27.02 19.54
N ILE A 356 8.29 28.17 19.58
CA ILE A 356 7.47 28.67 18.46
C ILE A 356 7.84 30.09 18.16
N VAL A 357 8.11 30.39 16.91
CA VAL A 357 8.47 31.74 16.47
C VAL A 357 7.66 32.16 15.26
N GLU A 358 7.35 33.46 15.20
CA GLU A 358 6.73 34.04 14.03
C GLU A 358 7.71 34.10 12.85
N TRP A 359 7.17 33.91 11.63
CA TRP A 359 7.91 34.07 10.38
C TRP A 359 8.29 35.53 10.13
N ARG A 360 9.34 36.01 10.81
CA ARG A 360 9.89 37.38 10.68
C ARG A 360 11.40 37.32 10.49
N SER A 361 11.97 38.25 9.74
CA SER A 361 13.41 38.26 9.39
C SER A 361 14.35 38.17 10.62
N LYS A 362 13.98 38.79 11.74
CA LYS A 362 14.74 38.71 13.00
C LYS A 362 14.78 37.26 13.55
N ASN A 363 13.64 36.57 13.54
CA ASN A 363 13.52 35.20 14.05
C ASN A 363 14.21 34.20 13.13
N ILE A 364 14.14 34.41 11.82
CA ILE A 364 14.81 33.56 10.81
C ILE A 364 16.33 33.58 11.02
N LYS A 365 16.94 34.78 11.23
CA LYS A 365 18.38 34.91 11.49
C LYS A 365 18.77 34.20 12.78
N ARG A 366 17.95 34.34 13.84
CA ARG A 366 18.19 33.63 15.11
C ARG A 366 18.11 32.11 14.94
N LEU A 367 17.10 31.63 14.24
CA LEU A 367 16.85 30.19 14.06
C LEU A 367 18.00 29.52 13.32
N LYS A 368 18.57 30.15 12.30
CA LYS A 368 19.69 29.63 11.53
C LYS A 368 20.92 29.33 12.41
N ASN A 369 21.14 30.15 13.47
CA ASN A 369 22.26 29.96 14.39
C ASN A 369 21.97 28.90 15.47
N LEU A 370 20.69 28.76 15.88
CA LEU A 370 20.26 27.83 16.91
C LEU A 370 20.06 26.40 16.39
N VAL A 371 19.60 26.27 15.16
CA VAL A 371 19.26 24.96 14.54
C VAL A 371 19.96 24.86 13.18
N PRO A 372 21.26 24.52 13.15
CA PRO A 372 22.01 24.46 11.89
C PRO A 372 21.63 23.25 11.01
N GLN A 373 20.96 22.25 11.58
CA GLN A 373 20.54 21.03 10.91
C GLN A 373 19.16 20.58 11.43
N GLY A 374 18.27 20.15 10.51
CA GLY A 374 16.93 19.70 10.88
C GLY A 374 16.11 19.23 9.69
N TRP A 375 15.00 18.57 9.99
CA TRP A 375 13.99 18.14 9.02
C TRP A 375 12.87 19.18 8.97
N ILE A 376 12.54 19.62 7.77
CA ILE A 376 11.58 20.71 7.56
C ILE A 376 10.29 20.16 6.93
N THR A 377 9.17 20.56 7.50
CA THR A 377 7.83 20.33 6.98
C THR A 377 7.10 21.66 6.84
N ALA A 378 6.36 21.84 5.75
CA ALA A 378 5.53 23.02 5.53
C ALA A 378 4.07 22.57 5.31
N LYS A 379 3.14 23.14 6.09
CA LYS A 379 1.71 22.85 6.01
C LYS A 379 0.92 24.15 5.96
N ASN A 380 0.30 24.44 4.81
CA ASN A 380 -0.41 25.70 4.59
C ASN A 380 0.46 26.94 4.92
N PHE A 381 1.72 26.95 4.49
CA PHE A 381 2.70 27.97 4.87
C PHE A 381 2.94 29.01 3.76
N GLY A 382 2.43 28.77 2.55
CA GLY A 382 2.61 29.64 1.39
C GLY A 382 3.97 29.49 0.70
N MET A 383 4.75 28.43 1.05
CA MET A 383 5.93 27.97 0.34
C MET A 383 6.16 26.48 0.62
N SER A 384 6.90 25.80 -0.26
CA SER A 384 7.26 24.40 -0.11
C SER A 384 8.28 24.18 1.04
N ALA A 385 8.43 22.92 1.47
CA ALA A 385 9.44 22.56 2.48
C ALA A 385 10.88 22.87 1.98
N ASP A 386 11.15 22.69 0.69
CA ASP A 386 12.47 22.96 0.10
C ASP A 386 12.75 24.46 -0.02
N GLU A 387 11.77 25.26 -0.41
CA GLU A 387 11.89 26.73 -0.37
C GLU A 387 12.10 27.25 1.05
N LEU A 388 11.37 26.68 2.03
CA LEU A 388 11.52 27.02 3.44
C LEU A 388 12.91 26.66 3.94
N ARG A 389 13.44 25.48 3.58
CA ARG A 389 14.79 25.01 3.90
C ARG A 389 15.85 25.97 3.36
N SER A 390 15.73 26.33 2.09
CA SER A 390 16.64 27.24 1.41
C SER A 390 16.69 28.61 2.12
N ARG A 391 15.54 29.19 2.46
CA ARG A 391 15.45 30.49 3.16
C ARG A 391 16.00 30.45 4.58
N LEU A 392 15.77 29.34 5.30
CA LEU A 392 16.30 29.13 6.64
C LEU A 392 17.80 28.82 6.61
N GLY A 393 18.33 28.31 5.51
CA GLY A 393 19.72 27.89 5.38
C GLY A 393 20.08 26.73 6.31
N ILE A 394 19.13 25.84 6.60
CA ILE A 394 19.25 24.68 7.47
C ILE A 394 19.60 23.46 6.65
N ARG A 395 20.62 22.71 7.06
CA ARG A 395 21.03 21.46 6.41
C ARG A 395 20.05 20.33 6.79
N PRO A 396 19.78 19.38 5.87
CA PRO A 396 18.97 18.21 6.20
C PRO A 396 19.67 17.31 7.21
N GLY A 397 18.89 16.61 8.06
CA GLY A 397 19.39 15.65 9.04
C GLY A 397 19.26 16.13 10.49
N GLY A 398 19.89 15.40 11.41
CA GLY A 398 19.79 15.67 12.86
C GLY A 398 18.44 15.29 13.46
N THR A 399 18.24 15.65 14.73
CA THR A 399 17.06 15.31 15.52
C THR A 399 15.98 16.39 15.50
N SER A 400 16.34 17.63 15.16
CA SER A 400 15.40 18.76 15.17
C SER A 400 14.36 18.65 14.06
N ARG A 401 13.13 19.02 14.38
CA ARG A 401 11.99 19.14 13.47
C ARG A 401 11.54 20.59 13.43
N ILE A 402 11.38 21.13 12.22
CA ILE A 402 10.92 22.50 12.00
C ILE A 402 9.67 22.43 11.14
N ILE A 403 8.56 22.85 11.72
CA ILE A 403 7.24 22.78 11.07
C ILE A 403 6.75 24.20 10.82
N GLY A 404 6.70 24.59 9.55
CA GLY A 404 6.09 25.85 9.11
C GLY A 404 4.58 25.68 8.88
N PHE A 405 3.79 26.54 9.49
CA PHE A 405 2.32 26.52 9.32
C PHE A 405 1.69 27.91 9.44
N THR A 406 0.47 28.02 8.98
CA THR A 406 -0.38 29.21 9.18
C THR A 406 -1.45 28.85 10.19
N ASP A 407 -1.58 29.66 11.24
CA ASP A 407 -2.60 29.48 12.28
C ASP A 407 -3.99 30.04 11.86
N ASN A 408 -4.95 29.96 12.77
CA ASN A 408 -6.33 30.40 12.53
C ASN A 408 -6.48 31.93 12.42
N ALA A 409 -5.49 32.69 12.92
CA ALA A 409 -5.42 34.14 12.77
C ALA A 409 -4.71 34.58 11.47
N GLY A 410 -4.25 33.63 10.64
CA GLY A 410 -3.50 33.90 9.43
C GLY A 410 -2.01 34.19 9.66
N MET A 411 -1.51 34.00 10.87
CA MET A 411 -0.09 34.19 11.19
C MET A 411 0.73 33.00 10.72
N ARG A 412 1.88 33.29 10.10
CA ARG A 412 2.86 32.26 9.74
C ARG A 412 3.80 32.02 10.91
N LEU A 413 3.83 30.78 11.37
CA LEU A 413 4.59 30.34 12.52
C LEU A 413 5.55 29.21 12.17
N LEU A 414 6.64 29.10 12.90
CA LEU A 414 7.56 27.96 12.86
C LEU A 414 7.57 27.32 14.26
N ALA A 415 7.11 26.07 14.36
CA ALA A 415 7.34 25.25 15.52
C ALA A 415 8.68 24.52 15.36
N ILE A 416 9.50 24.57 16.40
CA ILE A 416 10.77 23.86 16.53
C ILE A 416 10.57 22.81 17.60
N GLY A 417 11.00 21.58 17.35
CA GLY A 417 10.84 20.51 18.32
C GLY A 417 11.61 19.26 17.93
N ARG A 418 11.32 18.19 18.63
CA ARG A 418 11.88 16.86 18.40
C ARG A 418 10.78 15.82 18.39
N ILE A 419 11.03 14.67 17.76
CA ILE A 419 10.08 13.54 17.81
C ILE A 419 9.88 13.17 19.29
N ALA A 420 8.62 13.00 19.68
CA ALA A 420 8.30 12.36 20.95
C ALA A 420 8.65 10.88 20.79
N ASP A 421 9.79 10.48 21.35
CA ASP A 421 10.08 9.06 21.51
C ASP A 421 8.95 8.45 22.37
N SER A 422 8.56 7.22 22.08
CA SER A 422 7.68 6.47 22.97
C SER A 422 8.34 6.45 24.35
N LEU A 423 7.76 7.18 25.31
CA LEU A 423 8.20 7.21 26.69
C LEU A 423 7.95 5.86 27.35
#